data_9f0aa2c75e4c63f946cfbfd1a8b6c888
#
_entry.id   9f0aa2c75e4c63f946cfbfd1a8b6c888
#
_cell.length_a   1.000
_cell.length_b   1.000
_cell.length_c   1.000
_cell.angle_alpha   90.00
_cell.angle_beta   90.00
_cell.angle_gamma   90.00
#
_symmetry.space_group_name_H-M   'P 1'
#
loop_
_entity.id
_entity.type
_entity.pdbx_description
1 polymer ?
#
loop_
_entity_poly.entity_id
_entity_poly.type
_entity_poly.pdbx_seq_one_letter_code
_entity_poly.pdbx_strand_id
1 'polypeptide(L)'
;CQVSIKHVLKENPNAKFAIVYQNDDFGRDYIAGAKDVLGSRYDAQVRAASYEVTDPTLDSVMIQLLSSPADVLISGVTGKFGAMSIRKAYDLGFKGMHFIATGVSSVQSVLLPAGAERSTGVLSTTYLKDVSDPGMADDAGLKAYRAFMAKWMPEAHPEESLHAYGYMTAMVMTHVLQQCNGDFSRKQIMAQANNLRDLENPMLLPGIKLNTSPTDHRPIKQMQLQRFDGKRWVKFGSIIDGEV
;
A
#
# COMPACT_ATOMS: atom_id res chain seq x y z
N CYS A 1 4.28 -2.75 5.39
CA CYS A 1 5.24 -2.47 6.46
C CYS A 1 6.55 -3.25 6.29
N GLN A 2 6.51 -4.59 6.23
CA GLN A 2 7.69 -5.46 6.12
C GLN A 2 8.64 -5.06 4.99
N VAL A 3 8.14 -4.83 3.78
CA VAL A 3 8.94 -4.41 2.61
C VAL A 3 9.67 -3.10 2.87
N SER A 4 8.99 -2.10 3.46
CA SER A 4 9.59 -0.80 3.79
C SER A 4 10.72 -0.94 4.81
N ILE A 5 10.50 -1.69 5.87
CA ILE A 5 11.51 -1.92 6.92
C ILE A 5 12.69 -2.71 6.36
N LYS A 6 12.44 -3.79 5.60
CA LYS A 6 13.50 -4.57 4.94
C LYS A 6 14.38 -3.71 4.03
N HIS A 7 13.76 -2.80 3.28
CA HIS A 7 14.51 -1.86 2.43
C HIS A 7 15.44 -0.97 3.24
N VAL A 8 14.90 -0.32 4.28
CA VAL A 8 15.68 0.60 5.13
C VAL A 8 16.84 -0.13 5.83
N LEU A 9 16.59 -1.31 6.38
CA LEU A 9 17.60 -2.06 7.12
C LEU A 9 18.79 -2.53 6.28
N LYS A 10 18.65 -2.60 4.95
CA LYS A 10 19.77 -2.89 4.04
C LYS A 10 20.81 -1.77 4.05
N GLU A 11 20.37 -0.51 4.17
CA GLU A 11 21.22 0.66 4.14
C GLU A 11 21.59 1.14 5.56
N ASN A 12 20.63 1.07 6.49
CA ASN A 12 20.80 1.46 7.88
C ASN A 12 20.24 0.40 8.85
N PRO A 13 21.03 -0.59 9.26
CA PRO A 13 20.57 -1.65 10.19
C PRO A 13 20.10 -1.15 11.55
N ASN A 14 20.52 0.05 11.97
CA ASN A 14 20.20 0.66 13.25
C ASN A 14 19.14 1.76 13.15
N ALA A 15 18.46 1.88 12.01
CA ALA A 15 17.44 2.91 11.78
C ALA A 15 16.38 2.93 12.88
N LYS A 16 15.95 4.14 13.25
CA LYS A 16 14.86 4.39 14.19
C LYS A 16 13.59 4.69 13.43
N PHE A 17 12.56 3.94 13.74
CA PHE A 17 11.25 4.01 13.08
C PHE A 17 10.23 4.70 13.99
N ALA A 18 9.50 5.65 13.43
CA ALA A 18 8.28 6.21 13.98
C ALA A 18 7.10 5.62 13.18
N ILE A 19 6.15 4.99 13.85
CA ILE A 19 4.99 4.36 13.17
C ILE A 19 3.71 4.99 13.72
N VAL A 20 2.97 5.73 12.87
CA VAL A 20 1.59 6.12 13.16
C VAL A 20 0.65 5.12 12.51
N TYR A 21 -0.32 4.61 13.27
CA TYR A 21 -1.21 3.56 12.78
C TYR A 21 -2.65 3.72 13.26
N GLN A 22 -3.61 3.28 12.45
CA GLN A 22 -5.03 3.25 12.83
C GLN A 22 -5.25 2.19 13.93
N ASN A 23 -6.04 2.51 14.94
CA ASN A 23 -6.32 1.60 16.07
C ASN A 23 -7.38 0.55 15.72
N ASP A 24 -7.07 -0.30 14.75
CA ASP A 24 -7.87 -1.43 14.32
C ASP A 24 -6.98 -2.57 13.81
N ASP A 25 -7.57 -3.59 13.20
CA ASP A 25 -6.82 -4.75 12.67
C ASP A 25 -5.84 -4.33 11.57
N PHE A 26 -6.23 -3.39 10.69
CA PHE A 26 -5.34 -2.88 9.64
C PHE A 26 -4.08 -2.23 10.23
N GLY A 27 -4.24 -1.35 11.20
CA GLY A 27 -3.10 -0.67 11.81
C GLY A 27 -2.26 -1.60 12.69
N ARG A 28 -2.89 -2.53 13.41
CA ARG A 28 -2.18 -3.55 14.19
C ARG A 28 -1.33 -4.48 13.33
N ASP A 29 -1.73 -4.74 12.09
CA ASP A 29 -0.92 -5.50 11.12
C ASP A 29 0.38 -4.77 10.74
N TYR A 30 0.40 -3.43 10.75
CA TYR A 30 1.65 -2.67 10.59
C TYR A 30 2.62 -2.93 11.73
N ILE A 31 2.11 -2.98 12.97
CA ILE A 31 2.91 -3.27 14.16
C ILE A 31 3.39 -4.72 14.16
N ALA A 32 2.52 -5.66 13.82
CA ALA A 32 2.90 -7.08 13.68
C ALA A 32 3.99 -7.25 12.62
N GLY A 33 3.80 -6.67 11.42
CA GLY A 33 4.80 -6.73 10.36
C GLY A 33 6.14 -6.08 10.73
N ALA A 34 6.14 -5.03 11.56
CA ALA A 34 7.37 -4.45 12.09
C ALA A 34 8.07 -5.39 13.07
N LYS A 35 7.32 -6.04 13.95
CA LYS A 35 7.84 -7.04 14.89
C LYS A 35 8.42 -8.25 14.16
N ASP A 36 7.76 -8.74 13.13
CA ASP A 36 8.22 -9.87 12.32
C ASP A 36 9.62 -9.61 11.73
N VAL A 37 9.86 -8.41 11.19
CA VAL A 37 11.15 -8.08 10.56
C VAL A 37 12.23 -7.74 11.59
N LEU A 38 11.88 -7.03 12.66
CA LEU A 38 12.84 -6.51 13.63
C LEU A 38 13.16 -7.51 14.75
N GLY A 39 12.22 -8.41 15.06
CA GLY A 39 12.37 -9.37 16.15
C GLY A 39 12.69 -8.68 17.48
N SER A 40 13.73 -9.14 18.16
CA SER A 40 14.16 -8.56 19.44
C SER A 40 14.63 -7.10 19.38
N ARG A 41 14.87 -6.55 18.19
CA ARG A 41 15.26 -5.14 18.00
C ARG A 41 14.07 -4.17 18.00
N TYR A 42 12.83 -4.70 17.95
CA TYR A 42 11.62 -3.89 17.82
C TYR A 42 11.55 -2.78 18.88
N ASP A 43 11.62 -3.13 20.16
CA ASP A 43 11.47 -2.18 21.26
C ASP A 43 12.56 -1.10 21.29
N ALA A 44 13.76 -1.45 20.79
CA ALA A 44 14.88 -0.51 20.70
C ALA A 44 14.82 0.42 19.47
N GLN A 45 14.17 -0.01 18.39
CA GLN A 45 14.17 0.71 17.11
C GLN A 45 12.84 1.36 16.75
N VAL A 46 11.71 0.96 17.37
CA VAL A 46 10.38 1.44 16.98
C VAL A 46 9.73 2.25 18.09
N ARG A 47 9.19 3.40 17.71
CA ARG A 47 8.14 4.09 18.46
C ARG A 47 6.87 4.06 17.64
N ALA A 48 5.77 3.69 18.27
CA ALA A 48 4.49 3.60 17.61
C ALA A 48 3.42 4.36 18.40
N ALA A 49 2.51 5.00 17.68
CA ALA A 49 1.35 5.66 18.26
C ALA A 49 0.12 5.44 17.37
N SER A 50 -1.00 5.13 17.99
CA SER A 50 -2.26 4.92 17.27
C SER A 50 -3.12 6.18 17.24
N TYR A 51 -4.03 6.21 16.26
CA TYR A 51 -5.13 7.16 16.18
C TYR A 51 -6.45 6.41 15.95
N GLU A 52 -7.57 7.05 16.26
CA GLU A 52 -8.91 6.51 16.00
C GLU A 52 -9.43 7.03 14.65
N VAL A 53 -10.19 6.21 13.93
CA VAL A 53 -10.80 6.61 12.66
C VAL A 53 -11.75 7.80 12.81
N THR A 54 -12.27 8.01 14.03
CA THR A 54 -13.15 9.12 14.40
C THR A 54 -12.39 10.39 14.77
N ASP A 55 -11.07 10.33 14.90
CA ASP A 55 -10.29 11.52 15.25
C ASP A 55 -10.42 12.61 14.18
N PRO A 56 -10.50 13.89 14.57
CA PRO A 56 -10.60 14.98 13.62
C PRO A 56 -9.27 15.19 12.87
N THR A 57 -8.14 14.99 13.53
CA THR A 57 -6.78 15.23 13.01
C THR A 57 -5.77 14.21 13.55
N LEU A 58 -4.56 14.20 12.96
CA LEU A 58 -3.38 13.46 13.48
C LEU A 58 -2.42 14.33 14.27
N ASP A 59 -2.74 15.59 14.54
CA ASP A 59 -1.79 16.56 15.02
C ASP A 59 -1.09 16.16 16.32
N SER A 60 -1.87 15.81 17.34
CA SER A 60 -1.33 15.44 18.66
C SER A 60 -0.45 14.19 18.59
N VAL A 61 -0.94 13.16 17.87
CA VAL A 61 -0.23 11.89 17.70
C VAL A 61 1.10 12.10 16.97
N MET A 62 1.09 12.87 15.87
CA MET A 62 2.30 13.15 15.09
C MET A 62 3.30 14.01 15.84
N ILE A 63 2.86 15.03 16.59
CA ILE A 63 3.74 15.84 17.44
C ILE A 63 4.41 14.95 18.48
N GLN A 64 3.65 14.14 19.19
CA GLN A 64 4.19 13.22 20.19
C GLN A 64 5.18 12.22 19.55
N LEU A 65 4.80 11.61 18.45
CA LEU A 65 5.58 10.57 17.78
C LEU A 65 6.92 11.12 17.27
N LEU A 66 6.93 12.32 16.70
CA LEU A 66 8.11 12.96 16.13
C LEU A 66 8.85 13.92 17.09
N SER A 67 8.45 13.95 18.39
CA SER A 67 9.17 14.72 19.42
C SER A 67 10.59 14.24 19.69
N SER A 68 10.90 13.03 19.30
CA SER A 68 12.25 12.46 19.36
C SER A 68 12.71 12.07 17.96
N PRO A 69 14.03 12.07 17.68
CA PRO A 69 14.56 11.75 16.36
C PRO A 69 14.11 10.38 15.85
N ALA A 70 13.77 10.33 14.56
CA ALA A 70 13.51 9.10 13.80
C ALA A 70 14.10 9.24 12.40
N ASP A 71 14.65 8.15 11.87
CA ASP A 71 15.17 8.10 10.50
C ASP A 71 14.05 7.86 9.50
N VAL A 72 12.99 7.17 9.95
CA VAL A 72 11.89 6.71 9.12
C VAL A 72 10.56 6.96 9.81
N LEU A 73 9.61 7.53 9.08
CA LEU A 73 8.20 7.59 9.45
C LEU A 73 7.42 6.62 8.58
N ILE A 74 6.65 5.75 9.19
CA ILE A 74 5.70 4.86 8.49
C ILE A 74 4.29 5.27 8.90
N SER A 75 3.49 5.66 7.91
CA SER A 75 2.09 6.04 8.10
C SER A 75 1.17 4.89 7.66
N GLY A 76 0.83 4.01 8.61
CA GLY A 76 -0.19 2.95 8.47
C GLY A 76 -1.60 3.52 8.66
N VAL A 77 -2.00 4.41 7.78
CA VAL A 77 -3.22 5.22 7.88
C VAL A 77 -4.15 4.98 6.70
N THR A 78 -5.43 5.40 6.84
CA THR A 78 -6.44 5.26 5.79
C THR A 78 -7.14 6.59 5.48
N GLY A 79 -7.79 6.68 4.33
CA GLY A 79 -8.64 7.79 3.92
C GLY A 79 -7.98 9.17 4.05
N LYS A 80 -8.67 10.12 4.69
CA LYS A 80 -8.22 11.50 4.89
C LYS A 80 -6.87 11.61 5.62
N PHE A 81 -6.55 10.63 6.45
CA PHE A 81 -5.33 10.65 7.28
C PHE A 81 -4.06 10.46 6.45
N GLY A 82 -4.15 9.93 5.22
CA GLY A 82 -3.02 9.91 4.28
C GLY A 82 -2.47 11.31 4.02
N ALA A 83 -3.32 12.21 3.54
CA ALA A 83 -2.92 13.59 3.29
C ALA A 83 -2.55 14.36 4.58
N MET A 84 -3.24 14.08 5.70
CA MET A 84 -2.93 14.69 6.98
C MET A 84 -1.54 14.29 7.50
N SER A 85 -1.15 13.03 7.40
CA SER A 85 0.16 12.55 7.84
C SER A 85 1.29 13.21 7.05
N ILE A 86 1.12 13.35 5.72
CA ILE A 86 2.09 14.01 4.85
C ILE A 86 2.26 15.49 5.24
N ARG A 87 1.14 16.22 5.32
CA ARG A 87 1.18 17.64 5.72
C ARG A 87 1.84 17.82 7.07
N LYS A 88 1.43 17.02 8.06
CA LYS A 88 1.95 17.19 9.43
C LYS A 88 3.42 16.83 9.55
N ALA A 89 3.90 15.79 8.88
CA ALA A 89 5.31 15.45 8.84
C ALA A 89 6.15 16.60 8.24
N TYR A 90 5.68 17.16 7.13
CA TYR A 90 6.33 18.30 6.49
C TYR A 90 6.34 19.53 7.41
N ASP A 91 5.21 19.91 8.01
CA ASP A 91 5.06 21.08 8.88
C ASP A 91 5.90 20.96 10.18
N LEU A 92 6.13 19.74 10.65
CA LEU A 92 7.05 19.44 11.77
C LEU A 92 8.53 19.40 11.32
N GLY A 93 8.81 19.60 10.03
CA GLY A 93 10.17 19.63 9.51
C GLY A 93 10.85 18.26 9.46
N PHE A 94 10.08 17.16 9.44
CA PHE A 94 10.63 15.81 9.34
C PHE A 94 11.46 15.66 8.05
N LYS A 95 12.72 15.18 8.17
CA LYS A 95 13.67 15.03 7.06
C LYS A 95 14.02 13.58 6.74
N GLY A 96 13.51 12.63 7.53
CA GLY A 96 13.73 11.22 7.30
C GLY A 96 12.90 10.67 6.13
N MET A 97 13.03 9.37 5.88
CA MET A 97 12.19 8.68 4.89
C MET A 97 10.74 8.58 5.38
N HIS A 98 9.78 9.06 4.60
CA HIS A 98 8.37 8.96 4.94
C HIS A 98 7.67 7.95 4.03
N PHE A 99 7.30 6.79 4.58
CA PHE A 99 6.50 5.77 3.90
C PHE A 99 5.03 5.92 4.24
N ILE A 100 4.18 5.93 3.22
CA ILE A 100 2.72 5.89 3.38
C ILE A 100 2.17 4.53 2.93
N ALA A 101 1.03 4.13 3.50
CA ALA A 101 0.33 2.92 3.11
C ALA A 101 -0.07 2.94 1.64
N THR A 102 -0.01 1.78 0.97
CA THR A 102 -0.41 1.64 -0.44
C THR A 102 -1.85 2.12 -0.69
N GLY A 103 -2.77 1.87 0.27
CA GLY A 103 -4.16 2.30 0.16
C GLY A 103 -4.39 3.82 0.21
N VAL A 104 -3.39 4.62 0.58
CA VAL A 104 -3.42 6.09 0.57
C VAL A 104 -2.35 6.68 -0.34
N SER A 105 -1.97 5.97 -1.40
CA SER A 105 -0.97 6.40 -2.36
C SER A 105 -1.54 7.04 -3.64
N SER A 106 -2.85 7.30 -3.70
CA SER A 106 -3.46 7.99 -4.84
C SER A 106 -2.87 9.38 -5.02
N VAL A 107 -2.40 9.66 -6.24
CA VAL A 107 -1.89 10.99 -6.60
C VAL A 107 -3.03 12.01 -6.50
N GLN A 108 -4.21 11.70 -7.04
CA GLN A 108 -5.32 12.63 -7.15
C GLN A 108 -6.00 12.90 -5.81
N SER A 109 -6.26 11.85 -5.03
CA SER A 109 -7.07 11.98 -3.79
C SER A 109 -6.23 12.16 -2.52
N VAL A 110 -4.91 11.95 -2.56
CA VAL A 110 -4.06 12.05 -1.36
C VAL A 110 -2.88 12.98 -1.56
N LEU A 111 -2.01 12.75 -2.56
CA LEU A 111 -0.75 13.47 -2.67
C LEU A 111 -0.94 14.93 -3.12
N LEU A 112 -1.75 15.18 -4.14
CA LEU A 112 -2.07 16.54 -4.58
C LEU A 112 -2.86 17.32 -3.52
N PRO A 113 -3.89 16.77 -2.87
CA PRO A 113 -4.55 17.43 -1.74
C PRO A 113 -3.63 17.68 -0.53
N ALA A 114 -2.61 16.84 -0.30
CA ALA A 114 -1.59 17.13 0.72
C ALA A 114 -0.69 18.30 0.36
N GLY A 115 -0.56 18.60 -0.94
CA GLY A 115 0.35 19.56 -1.53
C GLY A 115 1.50 18.85 -2.24
N ALA A 116 1.70 19.15 -3.53
CA ALA A 116 2.74 18.48 -4.33
C ALA A 116 4.14 18.64 -3.72
N GLU A 117 4.47 19.85 -3.24
CA GLU A 117 5.74 20.14 -2.57
C GLU A 117 5.92 19.29 -1.30
N ARG A 118 4.88 19.22 -0.45
CA ARG A 118 4.89 18.45 0.80
C ARG A 118 4.98 16.95 0.56
N SER A 119 4.46 16.49 -0.58
CA SER A 119 4.42 15.08 -0.95
C SER A 119 5.67 14.64 -1.71
N THR A 120 6.48 15.58 -2.22
CA THR A 120 7.71 15.26 -2.96
C THR A 120 8.68 14.50 -2.07
N GLY A 121 9.14 13.35 -2.55
CA GLY A 121 10.05 12.46 -1.81
C GLY A 121 9.34 11.42 -0.93
N VAL A 122 8.02 11.51 -0.74
CA VAL A 122 7.25 10.48 -0.03
C VAL A 122 7.39 9.14 -0.74
N LEU A 123 7.50 8.09 0.06
CA LEU A 123 7.69 6.71 -0.38
C LEU A 123 6.43 5.89 -0.16
N SER A 124 6.22 4.91 -1.01
CA SER A 124 5.19 3.88 -0.82
C SER A 124 5.65 2.58 -1.47
N THR A 125 4.86 1.54 -1.30
CA THR A 125 5.00 0.28 -2.02
C THR A 125 3.85 0.11 -3.01
N THR A 126 4.10 -0.59 -4.11
CA THR A 126 3.05 -0.92 -5.08
C THR A 126 3.21 -2.34 -5.60
N TYR A 127 2.10 -2.95 -5.92
CA TYR A 127 2.00 -4.22 -6.66
C TYR A 127 1.16 -4.04 -7.93
N LEU A 128 0.45 -2.92 -8.03
CA LEU A 128 -0.38 -2.58 -9.19
C LEU A 128 0.40 -1.73 -10.20
N LYS A 129 0.04 -1.85 -11.45
CA LYS A 129 0.38 -0.89 -12.49
C LYS A 129 -0.25 0.46 -12.17
N ASP A 130 0.48 1.53 -12.41
CA ASP A 130 -0.03 2.89 -12.20
C ASP A 130 -0.93 3.30 -13.38
N VAL A 131 -2.22 3.42 -13.12
CA VAL A 131 -3.23 3.80 -14.14
C VAL A 131 -3.09 5.26 -14.59
N SER A 132 -2.38 6.09 -13.82
CA SER A 132 -2.10 7.50 -14.13
C SER A 132 -0.76 7.70 -14.84
N ASP A 133 0.07 6.66 -14.99
CA ASP A 133 1.37 6.76 -15.67
C ASP A 133 1.22 6.82 -17.19
N PRO A 134 1.56 7.96 -17.83
CA PRO A 134 1.51 8.05 -19.30
C PRO A 134 2.42 7.04 -19.99
N GLY A 135 3.52 6.62 -19.36
CA GLY A 135 4.44 5.61 -19.88
C GLY A 135 3.80 4.22 -20.02
N MET A 136 2.65 3.99 -19.39
CA MET A 136 1.87 2.75 -19.47
C MET A 136 0.63 2.87 -20.38
N ALA A 137 0.53 3.90 -21.20
CA ALA A 137 -0.63 4.12 -22.08
C ALA A 137 -0.90 2.94 -23.00
N ASP A 138 0.17 2.27 -23.47
CA ASP A 138 0.10 1.13 -24.39
C ASP A 138 -0.01 -0.24 -23.73
N ASP A 139 0.01 -0.32 -22.40
CA ASP A 139 -0.17 -1.58 -21.70
C ASP A 139 -1.55 -2.21 -21.95
N ALA A 140 -1.57 -3.47 -22.38
CA ALA A 140 -2.81 -4.15 -22.78
C ALA A 140 -3.81 -4.28 -21.63
N GLY A 141 -3.34 -4.56 -20.40
CA GLY A 141 -4.19 -4.66 -19.20
C GLY A 141 -4.84 -3.32 -18.87
N LEU A 142 -4.07 -2.23 -18.91
CA LEU A 142 -4.59 -0.90 -18.67
C LEU A 142 -5.53 -0.40 -19.78
N LYS A 143 -5.29 -0.78 -21.04
CA LYS A 143 -6.25 -0.50 -22.15
C LYS A 143 -7.59 -1.20 -21.89
N ALA A 144 -7.56 -2.48 -21.50
CA ALA A 144 -8.78 -3.22 -21.16
C ALA A 144 -9.53 -2.60 -19.97
N TYR A 145 -8.80 -2.23 -18.93
CA TYR A 145 -9.35 -1.52 -17.76
C TYR A 145 -10.02 -0.19 -18.18
N ARG A 146 -9.34 0.66 -18.95
CA ARG A 146 -9.90 1.95 -19.43
C ARG A 146 -11.15 1.76 -20.28
N ALA A 147 -11.16 0.73 -21.15
CA ALA A 147 -12.34 0.38 -21.96
C ALA A 147 -13.51 -0.08 -21.07
N PHE A 148 -13.23 -0.86 -20.02
CA PHE A 148 -14.23 -1.25 -19.01
C PHE A 148 -14.80 -0.02 -18.31
N MET A 149 -13.96 0.89 -17.82
CA MET A 149 -14.39 2.09 -17.12
C MET A 149 -15.25 2.98 -18.03
N ALA A 150 -14.83 3.22 -19.26
CA ALA A 150 -15.60 4.02 -20.21
C ALA A 150 -16.98 3.44 -20.52
N LYS A 151 -17.10 2.11 -20.53
CA LYS A 151 -18.38 1.42 -20.83
C LYS A 151 -19.31 1.35 -19.64
N TRP A 152 -18.79 1.04 -18.44
CA TRP A 152 -19.61 0.65 -17.29
C TRP A 152 -19.61 1.68 -16.17
N MET A 153 -18.62 2.58 -16.14
CA MET A 153 -18.48 3.62 -15.12
C MET A 153 -18.05 4.96 -15.75
N PRO A 154 -18.80 5.49 -16.73
CA PRO A 154 -18.36 6.66 -17.51
C PRO A 154 -18.18 7.93 -16.68
N GLU A 155 -18.86 8.04 -15.53
CA GLU A 155 -18.75 9.17 -14.61
C GLU A 155 -17.55 9.04 -13.62
N ALA A 156 -16.88 7.90 -13.57
CA ALA A 156 -15.76 7.67 -12.67
C ALA A 156 -14.43 8.08 -13.34
N HIS A 157 -13.48 8.49 -12.50
CA HIS A 157 -12.13 8.84 -12.97
C HIS A 157 -11.28 7.57 -13.13
N PRO A 158 -10.92 7.14 -14.34
CA PRO A 158 -10.16 5.92 -14.58
C PRO A 158 -8.71 6.00 -14.02
N GLU A 159 -8.22 7.19 -13.71
CA GLU A 159 -6.89 7.41 -13.14
C GLU A 159 -6.86 7.26 -11.61
N GLU A 160 -8.01 7.03 -10.97
CA GLU A 160 -8.06 6.77 -9.53
C GLU A 160 -7.64 5.32 -9.23
N SER A 161 -6.57 5.17 -8.47
CA SER A 161 -5.95 3.87 -8.19
C SER A 161 -6.89 2.88 -7.47
N LEU A 162 -7.85 3.36 -6.68
CA LEU A 162 -8.83 2.52 -6.00
C LEU A 162 -9.81 1.86 -6.98
N HIS A 163 -10.14 2.51 -8.11
CA HIS A 163 -10.93 1.87 -9.18
C HIS A 163 -10.16 0.72 -9.82
N ALA A 164 -8.86 0.92 -10.10
CA ALA A 164 -7.99 -0.12 -10.63
C ALA A 164 -7.86 -1.31 -9.66
N TYR A 165 -7.75 -1.03 -8.36
CA TYR A 165 -7.75 -2.06 -7.31
C TYR A 165 -9.06 -2.86 -7.30
N GLY A 166 -10.22 -2.17 -7.34
CA GLY A 166 -11.53 -2.82 -7.41
C GLY A 166 -11.68 -3.69 -8.66
N TYR A 167 -11.25 -3.21 -9.82
CA TYR A 167 -11.25 -3.96 -11.07
C TYR A 167 -10.37 -5.21 -10.99
N MET A 168 -9.15 -5.09 -10.49
CA MET A 168 -8.26 -6.23 -10.26
C MET A 168 -8.89 -7.27 -9.32
N THR A 169 -9.47 -6.83 -8.21
CA THR A 169 -10.12 -7.71 -7.24
C THR A 169 -11.32 -8.44 -7.86
N ALA A 170 -12.12 -7.76 -8.68
CA ALA A 170 -13.25 -8.37 -9.40
C ALA A 170 -12.77 -9.43 -10.40
N MET A 171 -11.64 -9.22 -11.08
CA MET A 171 -11.04 -10.23 -11.96
C MET A 171 -10.62 -11.48 -11.18
N VAL A 172 -10.01 -11.32 -9.99
CA VAL A 172 -9.64 -12.44 -9.12
C VAL A 172 -10.88 -13.20 -8.67
N MET A 173 -11.94 -12.49 -8.24
CA MET A 173 -13.20 -13.14 -7.85
C MET A 173 -13.84 -13.87 -9.03
N THR A 174 -13.80 -13.31 -10.24
CA THR A 174 -14.29 -13.97 -11.46
C THR A 174 -13.54 -15.29 -11.69
N HIS A 175 -12.22 -15.29 -11.54
CA HIS A 175 -11.43 -16.53 -11.62
C HIS A 175 -11.86 -17.55 -10.56
N VAL A 176 -12.02 -17.14 -9.30
CA VAL A 176 -12.48 -18.02 -8.21
C VAL A 176 -13.84 -18.65 -8.55
N LEU A 177 -14.80 -17.86 -9.04
CA LEU A 177 -16.12 -18.34 -9.42
C LEU A 177 -16.08 -19.32 -10.60
N GLN A 178 -15.22 -19.09 -11.59
CA GLN A 178 -15.00 -20.00 -12.70
C GLN A 178 -14.48 -21.35 -12.22
N GLN A 179 -13.56 -21.36 -11.23
CA GLN A 179 -13.03 -22.61 -10.65
C GLN A 179 -14.07 -23.37 -9.79
N CYS A 180 -15.18 -22.73 -9.41
CA CYS A 180 -16.24 -23.39 -8.66
C CYS A 180 -17.08 -24.36 -9.48
N ASN A 181 -16.98 -24.36 -10.82
CA ASN A 181 -17.66 -25.31 -11.74
C ASN A 181 -19.18 -25.45 -11.47
N GLY A 182 -19.84 -24.29 -11.14
CA GLY A 182 -21.28 -24.25 -10.87
C GLY A 182 -21.70 -24.48 -9.43
N ASP A 183 -20.82 -24.91 -8.54
CA ASP A 183 -21.08 -24.94 -7.09
C ASP A 183 -20.67 -23.63 -6.44
N PHE A 184 -21.60 -22.69 -6.31
CA PHE A 184 -21.36 -21.39 -5.67
C PHE A 184 -21.66 -21.39 -4.17
N SER A 185 -21.61 -22.55 -3.52
CA SER A 185 -21.69 -22.61 -2.06
C SER A 185 -20.52 -21.84 -1.42
N ARG A 186 -20.77 -21.27 -0.23
CA ARG A 186 -19.71 -20.58 0.53
C ARG A 186 -18.47 -21.46 0.73
N LYS A 187 -18.69 -22.78 0.97
CA LYS A 187 -17.61 -23.75 1.15
C LYS A 187 -16.73 -23.82 -0.09
N GLN A 188 -17.33 -23.96 -1.28
CA GLN A 188 -16.60 -24.08 -2.53
C GLN A 188 -15.89 -22.78 -2.91
N ILE A 189 -16.56 -21.63 -2.79
CA ILE A 189 -15.94 -20.32 -3.04
C ILE A 189 -14.70 -20.13 -2.15
N MET A 190 -14.82 -20.41 -0.85
CA MET A 190 -13.70 -20.31 0.08
C MET A 190 -12.57 -21.29 -0.24
N ALA A 191 -12.91 -22.53 -0.68
CA ALA A 191 -11.91 -23.51 -1.08
C ALA A 191 -11.09 -23.02 -2.28
N GLN A 192 -11.74 -22.43 -3.29
CA GLN A 192 -11.07 -21.89 -4.47
C GLN A 192 -10.30 -20.59 -4.16
N ALA A 193 -10.86 -19.69 -3.35
CA ALA A 193 -10.17 -18.47 -2.92
C ALA A 193 -8.89 -18.76 -2.10
N ASN A 194 -8.88 -19.87 -1.36
CA ASN A 194 -7.73 -20.34 -0.59
C ASN A 194 -6.80 -21.28 -1.39
N ASN A 195 -6.93 -21.32 -2.69
CA ASN A 195 -6.13 -22.19 -3.56
C ASN A 195 -5.66 -21.50 -4.84
N LEU A 196 -5.40 -20.21 -4.77
CA LEU A 196 -4.78 -19.50 -5.89
C LEU A 196 -3.33 -20.00 -6.05
N ARG A 197 -2.96 -20.33 -7.30
CA ARG A 197 -1.63 -20.83 -7.64
C ARG A 197 -1.07 -20.05 -8.81
N ASP A 198 -0.05 -19.26 -8.55
CA ASP A 198 0.64 -18.45 -9.54
C ASP A 198 -0.30 -17.67 -10.48
N LEU A 199 -1.45 -17.23 -9.94
CA LEU A 199 -2.45 -16.55 -10.72
C LEU A 199 -1.92 -15.23 -11.21
N GLU A 200 -1.83 -15.07 -12.52
CA GLU A 200 -1.47 -13.82 -13.17
C GLU A 200 -2.68 -12.89 -13.26
N ASN A 201 -2.45 -11.60 -13.13
CA ASN A 201 -3.48 -10.60 -13.33
C ASN A 201 -2.88 -9.42 -14.12
N PRO A 202 -3.51 -8.99 -15.22
CA PRO A 202 -2.97 -7.95 -16.10
C PRO A 202 -2.83 -6.58 -15.44
N MET A 203 -3.43 -6.37 -14.27
CA MET A 203 -3.28 -5.14 -13.49
C MET A 203 -2.06 -5.15 -12.56
N LEU A 204 -1.45 -6.31 -12.32
CA LEU A 204 -0.26 -6.43 -11.48
C LEU A 204 1.01 -6.02 -12.23
N LEU A 205 2.01 -5.59 -11.47
CA LEU A 205 3.35 -5.39 -12.00
C LEU A 205 3.90 -6.73 -12.53
N PRO A 206 4.68 -6.70 -13.62
CA PRO A 206 5.29 -7.91 -14.17
C PRO A 206 6.08 -8.69 -13.12
N GLY A 207 5.84 -10.00 -13.05
CA GLY A 207 6.52 -10.89 -12.10
C GLY A 207 5.80 -11.06 -10.75
N ILE A 208 4.79 -10.25 -10.45
CA ILE A 208 3.95 -10.44 -9.25
C ILE A 208 2.80 -11.37 -9.59
N LYS A 209 2.61 -12.39 -8.77
CA LYS A 209 1.56 -13.41 -8.90
C LYS A 209 0.77 -13.54 -7.61
N LEU A 210 -0.49 -13.98 -7.74
CA LEU A 210 -1.37 -14.20 -6.60
C LEU A 210 -1.29 -15.65 -6.15
N ASN A 211 -1.04 -15.84 -4.86
CA ASN A 211 -0.96 -17.13 -4.23
C ASN A 211 -1.68 -17.11 -2.89
N THR A 212 -2.49 -18.14 -2.62
CA THR A 212 -3.13 -18.35 -1.32
C THR A 212 -3.07 -19.81 -0.92
N SER A 213 -3.31 -20.09 0.36
CA SER A 213 -3.41 -21.43 0.90
C SER A 213 -4.45 -21.48 2.02
N PRO A 214 -4.84 -22.66 2.51
CA PRO A 214 -5.73 -22.77 3.68
C PRO A 214 -5.22 -22.09 4.96
N THR A 215 -3.92 -21.85 5.05
CA THR A 215 -3.27 -21.22 6.22
C THR A 215 -2.66 -19.86 5.92
N ASP A 216 -2.65 -19.43 4.67
CA ASP A 216 -2.17 -18.10 4.27
C ASP A 216 -3.13 -17.47 3.26
N HIS A 217 -3.93 -16.54 3.74
CA HIS A 217 -4.96 -15.84 2.96
C HIS A 217 -4.47 -14.54 2.32
N ARG A 218 -3.15 -14.24 2.39
CA ARG A 218 -2.55 -13.03 1.81
C ARG A 218 -2.19 -13.30 0.34
N PRO A 219 -2.98 -12.81 -0.64
CA PRO A 219 -2.72 -13.12 -2.05
C PRO A 219 -1.51 -12.37 -2.62
N ILE A 220 -1.21 -11.19 -2.10
CA ILE A 220 -0.09 -10.34 -2.53
C ILE A 220 1.01 -10.37 -1.46
N LYS A 221 2.18 -10.89 -1.85
CA LYS A 221 3.35 -11.01 -0.95
C LYS A 221 4.54 -10.20 -1.44
N GLN A 222 4.52 -9.78 -2.69
CA GLN A 222 5.60 -9.09 -3.36
C GLN A 222 5.20 -7.68 -3.73
N MET A 223 6.09 -6.72 -3.52
CA MET A 223 5.87 -5.32 -3.85
C MET A 223 7.13 -4.68 -4.39
N GLN A 224 6.97 -3.62 -5.18
CA GLN A 224 8.04 -2.73 -5.60
C GLN A 224 7.93 -1.40 -4.87
N LEU A 225 9.06 -0.78 -4.57
CA LEU A 225 9.10 0.56 -3.99
C LEU A 225 8.84 1.62 -5.05
N GLN A 226 8.23 2.71 -4.61
CA GLN A 226 8.01 3.90 -5.42
C GLN A 226 8.21 5.17 -4.60
N ARG A 227 8.66 6.24 -5.28
CA ARG A 227 8.87 7.57 -4.71
C ARG A 227 8.08 8.59 -5.52
N PHE A 228 7.38 9.48 -4.85
CA PHE A 228 6.69 10.58 -5.53
C PHE A 228 7.68 11.70 -5.89
N ASP A 229 7.73 12.07 -7.17
CA ASP A 229 8.65 13.09 -7.69
C ASP A 229 8.05 14.51 -7.69
N GLY A 230 6.84 14.66 -7.16
CA GLY A 230 6.06 15.89 -7.17
C GLY A 230 4.98 15.93 -8.26
N LYS A 231 4.99 14.96 -9.20
CA LYS A 231 4.02 14.83 -10.29
C LYS A 231 3.45 13.42 -10.40
N ARG A 232 4.28 12.41 -10.25
CA ARG A 232 3.93 11.00 -10.42
C ARG A 232 4.77 10.10 -9.52
N TRP A 233 4.36 8.85 -9.41
CA TRP A 233 5.16 7.82 -8.78
C TRP A 233 6.28 7.37 -9.72
N VAL A 234 7.49 7.31 -9.20
CA VAL A 234 8.66 6.73 -9.86
C VAL A 234 9.05 5.46 -9.11
N LYS A 235 8.89 4.33 -9.77
CA LYS A 235 9.30 3.02 -9.23
C LYS A 235 10.81 2.91 -9.20
N PHE A 236 11.36 2.27 -8.18
CA PHE A 236 12.78 2.01 -8.04
C PHE A 236 13.07 0.69 -7.34
N GLY A 237 14.30 0.20 -7.48
CA GLY A 237 14.72 -1.09 -6.93
C GLY A 237 14.01 -2.27 -7.58
N SER A 238 14.35 -3.48 -7.14
CA SER A 238 13.69 -4.72 -7.54
C SER A 238 12.40 -4.95 -6.73
N ILE A 239 11.59 -5.89 -7.18
CA ILE A 239 10.49 -6.45 -6.39
C ILE A 239 11.07 -7.07 -5.11
N ILE A 240 10.45 -6.77 -3.98
CA ILE A 240 10.83 -7.24 -2.65
C ILE A 240 9.73 -8.18 -2.16
N ASP A 241 10.14 -9.34 -1.68
CA ASP A 241 9.24 -10.26 -0.99
C ASP A 241 9.02 -9.81 0.46
N GLY A 242 7.75 -9.72 0.86
CA GLY A 242 7.35 -9.37 2.22
C GLY A 242 7.50 -10.53 3.21
N GLU A 243 7.59 -11.78 2.75
CA GLU A 243 7.70 -12.93 3.66
C GLU A 243 9.00 -12.88 4.50
N VAL A 244 8.89 -13.25 5.77
CA VAL A 244 9.98 -13.26 6.77
C VAL A 244 10.30 -14.69 7.15
#